data_80d564783263bcdb36aacff4b7f4090e
#
_entry.id   80d564783263bcdb36aacff4b7f4090e
#
_cell.length_a   1.000
_cell.length_b   1.000
_cell.length_c   1.000
_cell.angle_alpha   90.00
_cell.angle_beta   90.00
_cell.angle_gamma   90.00
#
_symmetry.space_group_name_H-M   'P 1'
#
loop_
_entity.id
_entity.type
_entity.pdbx_description
1 polymer ?
#
loop_
_entity_poly.entity_id
_entity_poly.type
_entity_poly.pdbx_seq_one_letter_code
_entity_poly.pdbx_strand_id
1 'polypeptide(L)'
;MVELESPEELSYGPDGLLPVIVQDAETRDVLMLAYADSEAVRRTIDTKTTWFWSRSRKTYWNKGASSGNTQAVVEIRYDCDADALLVLVDPAGPACHTGQRSCFFRSLDDQPDPRSDRLDDRAN
;
A
#
# COMPACT_ATOMS: atom_id res chain seq x y z
N MET A 1 10.71 19.44 12.32
CA MET A 1 9.59 18.92 11.55
C MET A 1 8.31 19.05 12.36
N VAL A 2 7.25 19.53 11.74
CA VAL A 2 5.97 19.69 12.42
C VAL A 2 5.21 18.36 12.37
N GLU A 3 4.71 17.94 13.51
CA GLU A 3 3.89 16.74 13.59
C GLU A 3 2.48 17.07 13.11
N LEU A 4 1.96 16.23 12.20
CA LEU A 4 0.62 16.46 11.65
C LEU A 4 -0.44 15.87 12.57
N GLU A 5 -1.57 16.57 12.68
CA GLU A 5 -2.66 16.17 13.57
C GLU A 5 -3.84 15.54 12.84
N SER A 6 -3.93 15.73 11.52
CA SER A 6 -5.06 15.18 10.75
C SER A 6 -4.66 14.89 9.32
N PRO A 7 -5.41 13.97 8.64
CA PRO A 7 -5.11 13.64 7.24
C PRO A 7 -5.18 14.83 6.29
N GLU A 8 -5.99 15.85 6.61
CA GLU A 8 -6.11 17.03 5.76
C GLU A 8 -4.84 17.87 5.70
N GLU A 9 -3.92 17.69 6.65
CA GLU A 9 -2.68 18.44 6.69
C GLU A 9 -1.58 17.85 5.81
N LEU A 10 -1.82 16.66 5.21
CA LEU A 10 -0.87 16.08 4.27
C LEU A 10 -0.86 16.87 2.97
N SER A 11 0.26 16.81 2.26
CA SER A 11 0.43 17.51 0.98
C SER A 11 -0.03 16.63 -0.18
N TYR A 12 -1.30 16.75 -0.52
CA TYR A 12 -1.86 16.02 -1.64
C TYR A 12 -1.48 16.67 -2.96
N GLY A 13 -1.45 15.87 -4.04
CA GLY A 13 -1.18 16.37 -5.36
C GLY A 13 -2.34 17.19 -5.94
N PRO A 14 -2.19 17.67 -7.18
CA PRO A 14 -3.25 18.52 -7.80
C PRO A 14 -4.58 17.79 -7.95
N ASP A 15 -4.57 16.46 -8.02
CA ASP A 15 -5.77 15.63 -8.11
C ASP A 15 -6.34 15.25 -6.73
N GLY A 16 -5.75 15.77 -5.66
CA GLY A 16 -6.19 15.45 -4.30
C GLY A 16 -5.67 14.12 -3.78
N LEU A 17 -4.73 13.49 -4.47
CA LEU A 17 -4.23 12.17 -4.13
C LEU A 17 -2.76 12.21 -3.71
N LEU A 18 -2.35 11.25 -2.90
CA LEU A 18 -0.94 10.99 -2.62
C LEU A 18 -0.67 9.49 -2.71
N PRO A 19 0.59 9.11 -2.98
CA PRO A 19 0.95 7.70 -3.03
C PRO A 19 1.05 7.11 -1.64
N VAL A 20 0.65 5.84 -1.53
CA VAL A 20 0.71 5.07 -0.30
C VAL A 20 1.49 3.80 -0.59
N ILE A 21 2.63 3.65 0.06
CA ILE A 21 3.42 2.43 0.01
C ILE A 21 2.98 1.54 1.15
N VAL A 22 2.66 0.28 0.85
CA VAL A 22 2.27 -0.70 1.87
C VAL A 22 3.39 -1.70 2.03
N GLN A 23 3.83 -1.86 3.27
CA GLN A 23 4.97 -2.70 3.62
C GLN A 23 4.58 -3.67 4.74
N ASP A 24 5.05 -4.91 4.64
CA ASP A 24 4.86 -5.89 5.69
C ASP A 24 5.64 -5.44 6.93
N ALA A 25 4.97 -5.31 8.07
CA ALA A 25 5.60 -4.82 9.29
C ALA A 25 6.64 -5.79 9.84
N GLU A 26 6.48 -7.08 9.58
CA GLU A 26 7.39 -8.10 10.09
C GLU A 26 8.57 -8.33 9.15
N THR A 27 8.31 -8.61 7.89
CA THR A 27 9.37 -8.96 6.93
C THR A 27 10.03 -7.75 6.30
N ARG A 28 9.35 -6.61 6.32
CA ARG A 28 9.77 -5.36 5.67
C ARG A 28 9.71 -5.41 4.16
N ASP A 29 9.08 -6.43 3.60
CA ASP A 29 8.85 -6.46 2.16
C ASP A 29 7.83 -5.41 1.76
N VAL A 30 8.10 -4.72 0.66
CA VAL A 30 7.15 -3.80 0.07
C VAL A 30 6.10 -4.64 -0.65
N LEU A 31 4.82 -4.43 -0.31
CA LEU A 31 3.74 -5.26 -0.83
C LEU A 31 3.04 -4.65 -2.02
N MET A 32 2.79 -3.35 -2.00
CA MET A 32 2.07 -2.68 -3.07
C MET A 32 2.20 -1.17 -2.94
N LEU A 33 1.79 -0.46 -3.99
CA LEU A 33 1.62 0.98 -3.98
C LEU A 33 0.25 1.30 -4.55
N ALA A 34 -0.46 2.21 -3.90
CA ALA A 34 -1.76 2.69 -4.36
C ALA A 34 -1.88 4.17 -4.02
N TYR A 35 -3.06 4.75 -4.24
CA TYR A 35 -3.28 6.17 -4.02
C TYR A 35 -4.42 6.38 -3.05
N ALA A 36 -4.36 7.49 -2.33
CA ALA A 36 -5.39 7.82 -1.35
C ALA A 36 -5.63 9.33 -1.35
N ASP A 37 -6.90 9.70 -1.18
CA ASP A 37 -7.26 11.07 -0.83
C ASP A 37 -7.38 11.16 0.69
N SER A 38 -7.76 12.33 1.21
CA SER A 38 -7.84 12.52 2.65
C SER A 38 -8.90 11.62 3.29
N GLU A 39 -9.98 11.34 2.59
CA GLU A 39 -11.02 10.45 3.12
C GLU A 39 -10.53 9.01 3.23
N ALA A 40 -9.78 8.52 2.22
CA ALA A 40 -9.22 7.17 2.27
C ALA A 40 -8.21 7.05 3.41
N VAL A 41 -7.40 8.08 3.63
CA VAL A 41 -6.45 8.09 4.76
C VAL A 41 -7.21 8.05 6.09
N ARG A 42 -8.28 8.85 6.20
CA ARG A 42 -9.09 8.87 7.42
C ARG A 42 -9.71 7.50 7.69
N ARG A 43 -10.24 6.84 6.67
CA ARG A 43 -10.81 5.50 6.83
C ARG A 43 -9.77 4.48 7.25
N THR A 44 -8.54 4.62 6.73
CA THR A 44 -7.44 3.74 7.12
C THR A 44 -7.11 3.91 8.60
N ILE A 45 -7.07 5.14 9.09
CA ILE A 45 -6.81 5.42 10.50
C ILE A 45 -7.94 4.88 11.38
N ASP A 46 -9.19 5.16 10.98
CA ASP A 46 -10.35 4.83 11.80
C ASP A 46 -10.62 3.34 11.87
N THR A 47 -10.48 2.63 10.74
CA THR A 47 -10.79 1.20 10.69
C THR A 47 -9.60 0.31 10.96
N LYS A 48 -8.39 0.86 10.92
CA LYS A 48 -7.13 0.13 11.06
C LYS A 48 -6.96 -0.95 10.00
N THR A 49 -7.53 -0.70 8.83
CA THR A 49 -7.32 -1.48 7.62
C THR A 49 -7.06 -0.53 6.47
N THR A 50 -6.43 -1.02 5.39
CA THR A 50 -6.02 -0.11 4.32
C THR A 50 -7.18 0.24 3.40
N TRP A 51 -7.33 1.53 3.13
CA TRP A 51 -8.31 2.09 2.20
C TRP A 51 -7.57 2.93 1.18
N PHE A 52 -8.04 2.88 -0.06
CA PHE A 52 -7.42 3.61 -1.17
C PHE A 52 -8.49 4.23 -2.04
N TRP A 53 -8.06 5.11 -2.94
CA TRP A 53 -8.91 5.65 -4.00
C TRP A 53 -8.50 5.00 -5.32
N SER A 54 -9.45 4.36 -5.98
CA SER A 54 -9.22 3.78 -7.31
C SER A 54 -9.40 4.86 -8.36
N ARG A 55 -8.32 5.23 -9.04
CA ARG A 55 -8.38 6.27 -10.08
C ARG A 55 -9.17 5.80 -11.30
N SER A 56 -9.10 4.54 -11.63
CA SER A 56 -9.78 4.00 -12.80
C SER A 56 -11.27 3.81 -12.56
N ARG A 57 -11.66 3.34 -11.37
CA ARG A 57 -13.07 3.09 -11.04
C ARG A 57 -13.73 4.27 -10.34
N LYS A 58 -12.95 5.25 -9.93
CA LYS A 58 -13.41 6.46 -9.23
C LYS A 58 -14.27 6.13 -8.01
N THR A 59 -13.74 5.24 -7.17
CA THR A 59 -14.40 4.82 -5.95
C THR A 59 -13.39 4.46 -4.88
N TYR A 60 -13.84 4.42 -3.63
CA TYR A 60 -13.02 3.96 -2.53
C TYR A 60 -12.92 2.44 -2.55
N TRP A 61 -11.80 1.96 -2.05
CA TRP A 61 -11.47 0.56 -2.09
C TRP A 61 -10.82 0.15 -0.77
N ASN A 62 -11.47 -0.77 -0.04
CA ASN A 62 -10.91 -1.36 1.17
C ASN A 62 -10.23 -2.66 0.77
N LYS A 63 -8.91 -2.69 0.92
CA LYS A 63 -8.11 -3.85 0.50
C LYS A 63 -8.56 -5.11 1.22
N GLY A 64 -8.92 -6.13 0.45
CA GLY A 64 -9.32 -7.41 1.00
C GLY A 64 -10.78 -7.54 1.37
N ALA A 65 -11.60 -6.51 1.14
CA ALA A 65 -13.02 -6.56 1.50
C ALA A 65 -13.75 -7.71 0.81
N SER A 66 -13.38 -8.01 -0.45
CA SER A 66 -13.99 -9.12 -1.20
C SER A 66 -13.18 -10.40 -1.12
N SER A 67 -11.85 -10.30 -1.20
CA SER A 67 -10.98 -11.47 -1.28
C SER A 67 -10.64 -12.09 0.08
N GLY A 68 -10.81 -11.32 1.16
CA GLY A 68 -10.33 -11.74 2.48
C GLY A 68 -8.87 -11.42 2.74
N ASN A 69 -8.15 -10.94 1.74
CA ASN A 69 -6.72 -10.61 1.87
C ASN A 69 -6.55 -9.21 2.44
N THR A 70 -7.06 -9.01 3.65
CA THR A 70 -7.04 -7.72 4.33
C THR A 70 -5.64 -7.39 4.83
N GLN A 71 -5.43 -6.11 5.12
CA GLN A 71 -4.16 -5.62 5.65
C GLN A 71 -4.45 -4.84 6.92
N ALA A 72 -4.12 -5.45 8.07
CA ALA A 72 -4.29 -4.79 9.37
C ALA A 72 -3.18 -3.78 9.56
N VAL A 73 -3.54 -2.55 9.85
CA VAL A 73 -2.58 -1.45 9.98
C VAL A 73 -1.86 -1.55 11.32
N VAL A 74 -0.53 -1.57 11.26
CA VAL A 74 0.33 -1.55 12.44
C VAL A 74 0.82 -0.13 12.71
N GLU A 75 1.22 0.58 11.68
CA GLU A 75 1.76 1.93 11.81
C GLU A 75 1.57 2.68 10.50
N ILE A 76 1.35 3.99 10.59
CA ILE A 76 1.25 4.87 9.42
C ILE A 76 2.31 5.95 9.59
N ARG A 77 3.18 6.09 8.59
CA ARG A 77 4.22 7.11 8.56
C ARG A 77 4.03 8.00 7.34
N TYR A 78 4.44 9.24 7.46
CA TYR A 78 4.50 10.15 6.31
C TYR A 78 5.95 10.60 6.11
N ASP A 79 6.29 10.96 4.88
CA ASP A 79 7.67 11.33 4.55
C ASP A 79 7.99 12.78 4.93
N CYS A 80 9.22 13.23 4.63
CA CYS A 80 9.74 14.49 5.14
C CYS A 80 8.96 15.72 4.69
N ASP A 81 8.31 15.66 3.52
CA ASP A 81 7.48 16.76 3.02
C ASP A 81 5.99 16.42 3.03
N ALA A 82 5.63 15.31 3.67
CA ALA A 82 4.23 14.91 3.93
C ALA A 82 3.42 14.69 2.65
N ASP A 83 4.04 14.24 1.57
CA ASP A 83 3.35 14.00 0.30
C ASP A 83 3.29 12.52 -0.08
N ALA A 84 3.71 11.63 0.80
CA ALA A 84 3.62 10.19 0.62
C ALA A 84 3.45 9.50 1.97
N LEU A 85 2.76 8.36 1.97
CA LEU A 85 2.58 7.56 3.18
C LEU A 85 3.29 6.22 3.05
N LEU A 86 3.79 5.74 4.17
CA LEU A 86 4.26 4.38 4.35
C LEU A 86 3.37 3.73 5.40
N VAL A 87 2.60 2.73 5.00
CA VAL A 87 1.70 2.02 5.91
C VAL A 87 2.28 0.63 6.16
N LEU A 88 2.63 0.39 7.41
CA LEU A 88 3.13 -0.91 7.86
C LEU A 88 1.94 -1.75 8.26
N VAL A 89 1.84 -2.97 7.70
CA VAL A 89 0.66 -3.81 7.89
C VAL A 89 1.04 -5.23 8.28
N ASP A 90 0.05 -5.92 8.84
CA ASP A 90 0.06 -7.37 9.02
C ASP A 90 -0.90 -7.94 7.97
N PRO A 91 -0.38 -8.49 6.86
CA PRO A 91 -1.26 -8.93 5.77
C PRO A 91 -1.87 -10.31 6.07
N ALA A 92 -3.17 -10.44 5.80
CA ALA A 92 -3.88 -11.72 5.96
C ALA A 92 -3.64 -12.66 4.79
N GLY A 93 -3.15 -12.13 3.66
CA GLY A 93 -2.89 -12.93 2.47
C GLY A 93 -2.13 -12.13 1.42
N PRO A 94 -2.01 -12.67 0.20
CA PRO A 94 -1.26 -12.01 -0.87
C PRO A 94 -1.80 -10.62 -1.19
N ALA A 95 -0.90 -9.67 -1.43
CA ALA A 95 -1.30 -8.30 -1.79
C ALA A 95 -1.76 -8.21 -3.24
N CYS A 96 -1.15 -8.99 -4.13
CA CYS A 96 -1.43 -8.92 -5.55
C CYS A 96 -2.63 -9.78 -5.92
N HIS A 97 -3.48 -9.26 -6.83
CA HIS A 97 -4.64 -10.02 -7.32
C HIS A 97 -4.23 -11.28 -8.09
N THR A 98 -2.96 -11.39 -8.50
CA THR A 98 -2.43 -12.59 -9.15
C THR A 98 -2.09 -13.70 -8.17
N GLY A 99 -2.24 -13.46 -6.86
CA GLY A 99 -1.87 -14.41 -5.82
C GLY A 99 -0.45 -14.29 -5.33
N GLN A 100 0.34 -13.38 -5.90
CA GLN A 100 1.69 -13.12 -5.42
C GLN A 100 1.64 -12.33 -4.12
N ARG A 101 2.57 -12.64 -3.22
CA ARG A 101 2.63 -11.97 -1.91
C ARG A 101 2.81 -10.46 -2.06
N SER A 102 3.64 -10.02 -2.99
CA SER A 102 3.88 -8.62 -3.30
C SER A 102 3.49 -8.34 -4.75
N CYS A 103 3.01 -7.13 -5.00
CA CYS A 103 2.79 -6.67 -6.37
C CYS A 103 4.11 -6.47 -7.11
N PHE A 104 5.19 -6.30 -6.37
CA PHE A 104 6.53 -6.06 -6.93
C PHE A 104 7.32 -7.38 -7.03
N PHE A 105 6.79 -8.32 -7.81
CA PHE A 105 7.39 -9.64 -7.93
C PHE A 105 8.20 -9.86 -9.20
N ARG A 106 8.26 -8.85 -10.08
CA ARG A 106 9.03 -8.92 -11.32
C ARG A 106 10.17 -7.93 -11.29
N SER A 107 11.29 -8.32 -11.89
CA SER A 107 12.46 -7.44 -11.97
C SER A 107 12.63 -6.94 -13.40
N LEU A 108 12.84 -5.64 -13.54
CA LEU A 108 13.06 -5.02 -14.84
C LEU A 108 14.45 -5.36 -15.39
N ASP A 109 15.41 -5.50 -14.50
CA ASP A 109 16.80 -5.81 -14.87
C ASP A 109 17.11 -7.31 -14.77
N ASP A 110 16.08 -8.13 -14.63
CA ASP A 110 16.16 -9.60 -14.62
C ASP A 110 16.91 -10.18 -13.42
N GLN A 111 16.96 -9.44 -12.32
CA GLN A 111 17.55 -9.94 -11.09
C GLN A 111 16.55 -10.79 -10.32
N PRO A 112 16.95 -11.96 -9.81
CA PRO A 112 16.02 -12.77 -9.01
C PRO A 112 15.86 -12.18 -7.60
N ASP A 113 14.63 -12.26 -7.07
CA ASP A 113 14.37 -11.96 -5.67
C ASP A 113 14.60 -13.26 -4.88
N PRO A 114 15.56 -13.29 -3.96
CA PRO A 114 15.89 -14.53 -3.22
C PRO A 114 14.75 -15.02 -2.32
N ARG A 115 13.75 -14.17 -2.04
CA ARG A 115 12.61 -14.56 -1.20
C ARG A 115 11.36 -14.91 -2.00
N SER A 116 11.47 -14.90 -3.32
CA SER A 116 10.35 -15.17 -4.20
C SER A 116 10.49 -16.57 -4.78
N ASP A 117 9.36 -17.26 -4.97
CA ASP A 117 9.33 -18.53 -5.67
C ASP A 117 8.95 -18.35 -7.15
N ARG A 118 9.05 -17.16 -7.67
CA ARG A 118 8.65 -16.83 -9.05
C ARG A 118 9.72 -17.17 -10.08
N LEU A 119 10.73 -17.91 -9.71
CA LEU A 119 11.81 -18.27 -10.63
C LEU A 119 11.27 -18.95 -11.90
N ASP A 120 10.20 -19.69 -11.77
CA ASP A 120 9.55 -20.33 -12.92
C ASP A 120 9.01 -19.28 -13.90
N ASP A 121 8.46 -18.20 -13.38
CA ASP A 121 7.97 -17.11 -14.21
C ASP A 121 9.11 -16.46 -14.98
N ARG A 122 10.27 -16.35 -14.35
CA ARG A 122 11.43 -15.74 -14.98
C ARG A 122 12.01 -16.62 -16.07
N ALA A 123 11.85 -17.92 -15.96
CA ALA A 123 12.35 -18.86 -16.95
C ALA A 123 11.56 -18.74 -18.28
N ASN A 124 10.44 -18.09 -18.24
CA ASN A 124 9.63 -17.86 -19.42
C ASN A 124 10.00 -16.53 -20.07
#